data_4706cccffafad8ed53b56d9d5c07e142
#
_entry.id   4706cccffafad8ed53b56d9d5c07e142
#
_cell.length_a   1.000
_cell.length_b   1.000
_cell.length_c   1.000
_cell.angle_alpha   90.00
_cell.angle_beta   90.00
_cell.angle_gamma   90.00
#
_symmetry.space_group_name_H-M   'P 1'
#
loop_
_entity.id
_entity.type
_entity.pdbx_description
1 polymer ?
#
loop_
_entity_poly.entity_id
_entity_poly.type
_entity_poly.pdbx_seq_one_letter_code
_entity_poly.pdbx_strand_id
1 'polypeptide(L)'
;AKLAPYKCWDRHTQALFEEHNEAKEDCILQNREEVIGLMEFIEKHNIRSYLEIGIWTGGLVRALHGVFDFDTVATADQGYAKTQGFEITLPAAVQSYWGDSDTPEFRAWREKLGHIDLVMIDGDHRYHGVKRDFEINREYPHRFLAFHDITGANRWTTGVAKFWDELNVGHKWEICRPHAEIGLDHSVMGIGIWSE
;
A
#
# COMPACT_ATOMS: atom_id res chain seq x y z
N ALA A 1 -12.64 15.13 -4.88
CA ALA A 1 -12.12 15.98 -5.97
C ALA A 1 -10.65 15.67 -6.30
N LYS A 2 -9.76 15.55 -5.29
CA LYS A 2 -8.31 15.38 -5.50
C LYS A 2 -7.91 14.03 -6.14
N LEU A 3 -8.71 12.97 -5.99
CA LEU A 3 -8.53 11.66 -6.63
C LEU A 3 -9.16 11.53 -8.02
N ALA A 4 -9.88 12.54 -8.51
CA ALA A 4 -10.59 12.44 -9.78
C ALA A 4 -9.73 12.03 -10.99
N PRO A 5 -8.45 12.44 -11.09
CA PRO A 5 -7.58 12.03 -12.20
C PRO A 5 -7.12 10.57 -12.15
N TYR A 6 -7.27 9.90 -11.00
CA TYR A 6 -6.70 8.56 -10.79
C TYR A 6 -7.79 7.49 -10.85
N LYS A 7 -7.55 6.45 -11.62
CA LYS A 7 -8.38 5.25 -11.62
C LYS A 7 -8.04 4.42 -10.38
N CYS A 8 -9.07 4.05 -9.62
CA CYS A 8 -8.97 3.10 -8.51
C CYS A 8 -9.70 1.83 -8.89
N TRP A 9 -9.56 0.79 -8.08
CA TRP A 9 -10.31 -0.45 -8.19
C TRP A 9 -11.82 -0.16 -8.27
N ASP A 10 -12.47 -0.66 -9.32
CA ASP A 10 -13.89 -0.47 -9.60
C ASP A 10 -14.54 -1.76 -10.10
N ARG A 11 -15.83 -1.71 -10.46
CA ARG A 11 -16.56 -2.88 -10.97
C ARG A 11 -15.92 -3.49 -12.22
N HIS A 12 -15.35 -2.66 -13.09
CA HIS A 12 -14.71 -3.14 -14.31
C HIS A 12 -13.40 -3.86 -14.00
N THR A 13 -12.56 -3.27 -13.18
CA THR A 13 -11.30 -3.91 -12.71
C THR A 13 -11.58 -5.20 -11.95
N GLN A 14 -12.63 -5.22 -11.12
CA GLN A 14 -13.08 -6.43 -10.43
C GLN A 14 -13.47 -7.54 -11.42
N ALA A 15 -14.27 -7.23 -12.43
CA ALA A 15 -14.70 -8.19 -13.44
C ALA A 15 -13.51 -8.75 -14.24
N LEU A 16 -12.57 -7.90 -14.62
CA LEU A 16 -11.35 -8.33 -15.32
C LEU A 16 -10.48 -9.24 -14.43
N PHE A 17 -10.37 -8.91 -13.16
CA PHE A 17 -9.64 -9.75 -12.21
C PHE A 17 -10.31 -11.11 -12.03
N GLU A 18 -11.63 -11.17 -11.91
CA GLU A 18 -12.38 -12.42 -11.79
C GLU A 18 -12.23 -13.30 -13.03
N GLU A 19 -12.22 -12.70 -14.23
CA GLU A 19 -12.04 -13.42 -15.49
C GLU A 19 -10.63 -13.97 -15.67
N HIS A 20 -9.61 -13.17 -15.35
CA HIS A 20 -8.22 -13.48 -15.66
C HIS A 20 -7.39 -13.90 -14.44
N ASN A 21 -7.92 -13.73 -13.23
CA ASN A 21 -7.20 -13.92 -11.94
C ASN A 21 -5.91 -13.08 -11.83
N GLU A 22 -5.88 -11.94 -12.49
CA GLU A 22 -4.77 -10.98 -12.53
C GLU A 22 -5.32 -9.56 -12.73
N ALA A 23 -4.62 -8.55 -12.20
CA ALA A 23 -4.90 -7.18 -12.56
C ALA A 23 -4.55 -6.93 -14.04
N LYS A 24 -5.51 -6.45 -14.82
CA LYS A 24 -5.37 -6.23 -16.28
C LYS A 24 -5.40 -4.75 -16.67
N GLU A 25 -5.43 -3.86 -15.70
CA GLU A 25 -5.48 -2.42 -15.93
C GLU A 25 -4.45 -1.68 -15.08
N ASP A 26 -3.93 -0.57 -15.61
CA ASP A 26 -3.16 0.39 -14.83
C ASP A 26 -4.12 1.20 -13.94
N CYS A 27 -4.21 0.81 -12.69
CA CYS A 27 -5.02 1.51 -11.69
C CYS A 27 -4.37 1.40 -10.30
N ILE A 28 -4.85 2.22 -9.38
CA ILE A 28 -4.61 2.02 -7.94
C ILE A 28 -5.38 0.76 -7.55
N LEU A 29 -4.67 -0.28 -7.08
CA LEU A 29 -5.28 -1.57 -6.72
C LEU A 29 -6.05 -1.54 -5.39
N GLN A 30 -6.29 -0.38 -4.84
CA GLN A 30 -7.15 -0.13 -3.70
C GLN A 30 -8.47 0.49 -4.14
N ASN A 31 -9.55 0.26 -3.37
CA ASN A 31 -10.80 0.94 -3.65
C ASN A 31 -10.73 2.44 -3.29
N ARG A 32 -11.46 3.24 -4.03
CA ARG A 32 -11.45 4.71 -3.91
C ARG A 32 -11.80 5.21 -2.52
N GLU A 33 -12.75 4.58 -1.85
CA GLU A 33 -13.24 5.02 -0.54
C GLU A 33 -12.20 4.77 0.56
N GLU A 34 -11.43 3.67 0.43
CA GLU A 34 -10.32 3.36 1.34
C GLU A 34 -9.12 4.27 1.11
N VAL A 35 -8.80 4.60 -0.16
CA VAL A 35 -7.78 5.61 -0.47
C VAL A 35 -8.16 6.98 0.09
N ILE A 36 -9.44 7.38 0.00
CA ILE A 36 -9.93 8.62 0.63
C ILE A 36 -9.73 8.55 2.15
N GLY A 37 -10.06 7.44 2.78
CA GLY A 37 -9.83 7.24 4.21
C GLY A 37 -8.35 7.33 4.61
N LEU A 38 -7.47 6.77 3.80
CA LEU A 38 -6.02 6.92 3.99
C LEU A 38 -5.58 8.39 3.88
N MET A 39 -6.10 9.13 2.91
CA MET A 39 -5.82 10.56 2.75
C MET A 39 -6.32 11.38 3.95
N GLU A 40 -7.50 11.05 4.49
CA GLU A 40 -8.03 11.67 5.72
C GLU A 40 -7.12 11.38 6.93
N PHE A 41 -6.59 10.16 7.02
CA PHE A 41 -5.62 9.80 8.06
C PHE A 41 -4.31 10.59 7.92
N ILE A 42 -3.76 10.68 6.71
CA ILE A 42 -2.54 11.43 6.40
C ILE A 42 -2.71 12.90 6.81
N GLU A 43 -3.82 13.54 6.43
CA GLU A 43 -4.11 14.92 6.78
C GLU A 43 -4.27 15.11 8.29
N LYS A 44 -5.09 14.28 8.94
CA LYS A 44 -5.37 14.33 10.38
C LYS A 44 -4.10 14.19 11.22
N HIS A 45 -3.19 13.32 10.83
CA HIS A 45 -1.97 13.02 11.57
C HIS A 45 -0.76 13.84 11.11
N ASN A 46 -0.95 14.77 10.15
CA ASN A 46 0.11 15.60 9.59
C ASN A 46 1.32 14.76 9.17
N ILE A 47 1.08 13.74 8.34
CA ILE A 47 2.11 12.86 7.80
C ILE A 47 2.93 13.65 6.77
N ARG A 48 4.24 13.70 6.96
CA ARG A 48 5.16 14.46 6.13
C ARG A 48 6.14 13.59 5.34
N SER A 49 6.24 12.31 5.69
CA SER A 49 7.09 11.36 4.98
C SER A 49 6.38 10.03 4.78
N TYR A 50 6.51 9.48 3.56
CA TYR A 50 5.79 8.31 3.09
C TYR A 50 6.72 7.33 2.39
N LEU A 51 6.62 6.05 2.74
CA LEU A 51 7.25 4.94 2.04
C LEU A 51 6.19 3.91 1.65
N GLU A 52 6.22 3.41 0.42
CA GLU A 52 5.39 2.31 -0.04
C GLU A 52 6.24 1.12 -0.46
N ILE A 53 5.94 -0.06 0.09
CA ILE A 53 6.56 -1.34 -0.24
C ILE A 53 5.55 -2.16 -1.02
N GLY A 54 5.88 -2.45 -2.29
CA GLY A 54 4.93 -2.99 -3.26
C GLY A 54 4.06 -1.89 -3.85
N ILE A 55 4.39 -1.45 -5.06
CA ILE A 55 3.74 -0.25 -5.65
C ILE A 55 2.89 -0.56 -6.87
N TRP A 56 2.91 -1.81 -7.36
CA TRP A 56 2.30 -2.13 -8.64
C TRP A 56 2.82 -1.18 -9.75
N THR A 57 1.97 -0.35 -10.34
CA THR A 57 2.37 0.67 -11.34
C THR A 57 2.76 2.02 -10.72
N GLY A 58 2.68 2.15 -9.39
CA GLY A 58 2.94 3.39 -8.65
C GLY A 58 1.75 4.35 -8.60
N GLY A 59 0.54 3.85 -8.85
CA GLY A 59 -0.68 4.66 -8.89
C GLY A 59 -0.97 5.36 -7.57
N LEU A 60 -0.87 4.65 -6.44
CA LEU A 60 -1.13 5.23 -5.12
C LEU A 60 -0.10 6.29 -4.76
N VAL A 61 1.19 6.00 -4.96
CA VAL A 61 2.28 6.99 -4.74
C VAL A 61 2.05 8.26 -5.55
N ARG A 62 1.72 8.14 -6.85
CA ARG A 62 1.43 9.31 -7.70
C ARG A 62 0.27 10.13 -7.16
N ALA A 63 -0.81 9.45 -6.73
CA ALA A 63 -1.99 10.12 -6.18
C ALA A 63 -1.68 10.85 -4.87
N LEU A 64 -0.99 10.19 -3.93
CA LEU A 64 -0.64 10.79 -2.65
C LEU A 64 0.36 11.95 -2.83
N HIS A 65 1.39 11.76 -3.65
CA HIS A 65 2.36 12.83 -3.96
C HIS A 65 1.70 14.04 -4.64
N GLY A 66 0.69 13.81 -5.49
CA GLY A 66 -0.04 14.90 -6.15
C GLY A 66 -1.00 15.66 -5.23
N VAL A 67 -1.28 15.14 -4.04
CA VAL A 67 -2.22 15.74 -3.08
C VAL A 67 -1.52 16.34 -1.88
N PHE A 68 -0.47 15.69 -1.40
CA PHE A 68 0.25 16.07 -0.19
C PHE A 68 1.67 16.57 -0.51
N ASP A 69 2.08 17.58 0.23
CA ASP A 69 3.44 18.13 0.16
C ASP A 69 4.33 17.37 1.16
N PHE A 70 4.76 16.18 0.78
CA PHE A 70 5.66 15.38 1.59
C PHE A 70 7.10 15.89 1.54
N ASP A 71 7.78 15.88 2.67
CA ASP A 71 9.22 16.17 2.75
C ASP A 71 10.05 15.01 2.18
N THR A 72 9.54 13.78 2.32
CA THR A 72 10.14 12.56 1.76
C THR A 72 9.08 11.63 1.21
N VAL A 73 9.24 11.19 -0.03
CA VAL A 73 8.47 10.10 -0.63
C VAL A 73 9.43 9.05 -1.17
N ALA A 74 9.19 7.81 -0.78
CA ALA A 74 10.03 6.69 -1.17
C ALA A 74 9.19 5.46 -1.56
N THR A 75 9.79 4.58 -2.37
CA THR A 75 9.16 3.32 -2.79
C THR A 75 10.16 2.18 -2.83
N ALA A 76 9.69 0.98 -2.54
CA ALA A 76 10.45 -0.25 -2.78
C ALA A 76 9.58 -1.26 -3.52
N ASP A 77 10.09 -1.82 -4.62
CA ASP A 77 9.36 -2.79 -5.44
C ASP A 77 10.32 -3.68 -6.23
N GLN A 78 9.91 -4.90 -6.52
CA GLN A 78 10.65 -5.83 -7.37
C GLN A 78 10.42 -5.60 -8.88
N GLY A 79 9.51 -4.69 -9.24
CA GLY A 79 9.14 -4.43 -10.62
C GLY A 79 8.16 -5.45 -11.20
N TYR A 80 7.34 -6.06 -10.35
CA TYR A 80 6.39 -7.10 -10.78
C TYR A 80 5.45 -6.62 -11.90
N ALA A 81 4.93 -5.39 -11.83
CA ALA A 81 4.06 -4.83 -12.86
C ALA A 81 4.71 -4.83 -14.25
N LYS A 82 6.03 -4.63 -14.34
CA LYS A 82 6.77 -4.70 -15.62
C LYS A 82 6.73 -6.09 -16.23
N THR A 83 6.75 -7.14 -15.41
CA THR A 83 6.65 -8.53 -15.90
C THR A 83 5.26 -8.82 -16.48
N GLN A 84 4.26 -8.04 -16.10
CA GLN A 84 2.89 -8.08 -16.62
C GLN A 84 2.65 -7.14 -17.81
N GLY A 85 3.70 -6.46 -18.28
CA GLY A 85 3.62 -5.57 -19.44
C GLY A 85 3.20 -4.13 -19.12
N PHE A 86 3.16 -3.75 -17.84
CA PHE A 86 2.86 -2.38 -17.45
C PHE A 86 4.12 -1.53 -17.27
N GLU A 87 4.01 -0.24 -17.56
CA GLU A 87 5.04 0.72 -17.22
C GLU A 87 4.87 1.22 -15.78
N ILE A 88 5.98 1.38 -15.08
CA ILE A 88 5.99 2.02 -13.76
C ILE A 88 6.50 3.44 -13.94
N THR A 89 5.64 4.41 -13.69
CA THR A 89 5.98 5.83 -13.80
C THR A 89 5.87 6.50 -12.44
N LEU A 90 6.97 7.06 -11.96
CA LEU A 90 7.04 7.76 -10.66
C LEU A 90 7.49 9.21 -10.86
N PRO A 91 7.01 10.15 -10.02
CA PRO A 91 7.53 11.51 -9.98
C PRO A 91 9.04 11.52 -9.68
N ALA A 92 9.77 12.46 -10.28
CA ALA A 92 11.23 12.52 -10.12
C ALA A 92 11.71 12.71 -8.66
N ALA A 93 10.85 13.24 -7.79
CA ALA A 93 11.17 13.43 -6.37
C ALA A 93 11.08 12.12 -5.55
N VAL A 94 10.50 11.04 -6.11
CA VAL A 94 10.34 9.78 -5.40
C VAL A 94 11.66 9.00 -5.38
N GLN A 95 12.13 8.68 -4.17
CA GLN A 95 13.32 7.85 -3.98
C GLN A 95 12.93 6.37 -4.10
N SER A 96 13.50 5.64 -5.06
CA SER A 96 13.08 4.27 -5.34
C SER A 96 14.19 3.26 -5.08
N TYR A 97 13.82 2.16 -4.44
CA TYR A 97 14.60 0.94 -4.37
C TYR A 97 13.95 -0.14 -5.26
N TRP A 98 14.76 -0.75 -6.14
CA TRP A 98 14.29 -1.81 -7.03
C TRP A 98 14.93 -3.14 -6.62
N GLY A 99 14.16 -3.99 -5.94
CA GLY A 99 14.62 -5.29 -5.45
C GLY A 99 13.75 -5.83 -4.33
N ASP A 100 14.19 -6.95 -3.76
CA ASP A 100 13.52 -7.60 -2.63
C ASP A 100 13.75 -6.80 -1.34
N SER A 101 12.70 -6.60 -0.55
CA SER A 101 12.76 -5.93 0.76
C SER A 101 13.52 -6.76 1.83
N ASP A 102 13.79 -8.05 1.58
CA ASP A 102 14.53 -8.92 2.48
C ASP A 102 16.03 -9.04 2.09
N THR A 103 16.65 -7.91 1.79
CA THR A 103 18.06 -7.88 1.40
C THR A 103 18.86 -6.89 2.26
N PRO A 104 20.17 -7.13 2.45
CA PRO A 104 21.04 -6.15 3.10
C PRO A 104 21.06 -4.80 2.38
N GLU A 105 20.93 -4.80 1.06
CA GLU A 105 20.90 -3.61 0.21
C GLU A 105 19.63 -2.78 0.48
N PHE A 106 18.47 -3.43 0.63
CA PHE A 106 17.24 -2.75 1.06
C PHE A 106 17.41 -2.13 2.44
N ARG A 107 17.93 -2.87 3.42
CA ARG A 107 18.15 -2.39 4.78
C ARG A 107 19.07 -1.17 4.78
N ALA A 108 20.18 -1.20 4.04
CA ALA A 108 21.10 -0.07 3.91
C ALA A 108 20.45 1.14 3.22
N TRP A 109 19.57 0.93 2.24
CA TRP A 109 18.80 1.99 1.59
C TRP A 109 17.73 2.56 2.54
N ARG A 110 16.99 1.69 3.25
CA ARG A 110 15.94 2.09 4.21
C ARG A 110 16.53 2.91 5.37
N GLU A 111 17.71 2.55 5.85
CA GLU A 111 18.44 3.30 6.89
C GLU A 111 18.76 4.73 6.43
N LYS A 112 19.15 4.92 5.18
CA LYS A 112 19.44 6.26 4.61
C LYS A 112 18.22 7.17 4.52
N LEU A 113 17.00 6.61 4.42
CA LEU A 113 15.78 7.40 4.45
C LEU A 113 15.53 8.03 5.83
N GLY A 114 16.10 7.46 6.89
CA GLY A 114 15.89 7.91 8.26
C GLY A 114 14.46 7.71 8.72
N HIS A 115 13.92 8.73 9.39
CA HIS A 115 12.54 8.71 9.90
C HIS A 115 11.52 8.80 8.75
N ILE A 116 10.55 7.89 8.77
CA ILE A 116 9.38 7.89 7.86
C ILE A 116 8.11 7.89 8.71
N ASP A 117 7.24 8.89 8.54
CA ASP A 117 5.99 8.95 9.30
C ASP A 117 5.06 7.78 9.01
N LEU A 118 4.87 7.43 7.74
CA LEU A 118 3.97 6.36 7.32
C LEU A 118 4.66 5.43 6.31
N VAL A 119 4.75 4.15 6.68
CA VAL A 119 5.20 3.08 5.78
C VAL A 119 3.99 2.23 5.41
N MET A 120 3.65 2.16 4.12
CA MET A 120 2.63 1.26 3.57
C MET A 120 3.29 -0.05 3.14
N ILE A 121 2.79 -1.16 3.64
CA ILE A 121 3.21 -2.53 3.29
C ILE A 121 2.11 -3.16 2.43
N ASP A 122 2.38 -3.29 1.14
CA ASP A 122 1.46 -3.82 0.12
C ASP A 122 2.21 -4.68 -0.92
N GLY A 123 3.24 -5.40 -0.46
CA GLY A 123 4.11 -6.21 -1.32
C GLY A 123 3.71 -7.69 -1.35
N ASP A 124 4.33 -8.51 -0.53
CA ASP A 124 4.05 -9.95 -0.45
C ASP A 124 2.88 -10.24 0.49
N HIS A 125 1.71 -10.56 -0.06
CA HIS A 125 0.48 -10.84 0.69
C HIS A 125 0.47 -12.20 1.42
N ARG A 126 1.51 -13.02 1.29
CA ARG A 126 1.65 -14.22 2.11
C ARG A 126 1.95 -13.85 3.55
N TYR A 127 1.46 -14.63 4.51
CA TYR A 127 1.67 -14.37 5.93
C TYR A 127 3.14 -14.09 6.31
N HIS A 128 4.07 -14.90 5.81
CA HIS A 128 5.49 -14.71 6.10
C HIS A 128 6.08 -13.47 5.41
N GLY A 129 5.56 -13.09 4.24
CA GLY A 129 5.99 -11.89 3.52
C GLY A 129 5.60 -10.62 4.25
N VAL A 130 4.31 -10.44 4.55
CA VAL A 130 3.84 -9.26 5.28
C VAL A 130 4.45 -9.16 6.69
N LYS A 131 4.59 -10.29 7.39
CA LYS A 131 5.23 -10.32 8.71
C LYS A 131 6.69 -9.88 8.63
N ARG A 132 7.43 -10.37 7.66
CA ARG A 132 8.83 -9.99 7.42
C ARG A 132 8.97 -8.50 7.13
N ASP A 133 8.14 -7.97 6.22
CA ASP A 133 8.19 -6.55 5.88
C ASP A 133 7.83 -5.66 7.08
N PHE A 134 6.89 -6.10 7.92
CA PHE A 134 6.61 -5.47 9.21
C PHE A 134 7.84 -5.49 10.14
N GLU A 135 8.42 -6.68 10.39
CA GLU A 135 9.56 -6.86 11.29
C GLU A 135 10.76 -6.01 10.85
N ILE A 136 11.04 -5.96 9.55
CA ILE A 136 12.11 -5.13 9.01
C ILE A 136 11.82 -3.64 9.23
N ASN A 137 10.63 -3.16 8.87
CA ASN A 137 10.35 -1.72 8.89
C ASN A 137 10.16 -1.16 10.30
N ARG A 138 9.71 -1.98 11.28
CA ARG A 138 9.63 -1.54 12.67
C ARG A 138 11.00 -1.34 13.34
N GLU A 139 12.09 -1.85 12.77
CA GLU A 139 13.45 -1.61 13.26
C GLU A 139 13.92 -0.17 13.00
N TYR A 140 13.29 0.54 12.06
CA TYR A 140 13.66 1.91 11.68
C TYR A 140 12.71 2.94 12.28
N PRO A 141 13.16 4.19 12.49
CA PRO A 141 12.30 5.25 13.02
C PRO A 141 11.07 5.47 12.14
N HIS A 142 9.89 5.32 12.73
CA HIS A 142 8.59 5.53 12.08
C HIS A 142 7.54 5.99 13.10
N ARG A 143 6.39 6.45 12.61
CA ARG A 143 5.21 6.70 13.44
C ARG A 143 4.13 5.66 13.21
N PHE A 144 3.89 5.29 11.96
CA PHE A 144 2.84 4.38 11.55
C PHE A 144 3.34 3.36 10.53
N LEU A 145 2.91 2.11 10.68
CA LEU A 145 3.00 1.07 9.66
C LEU A 145 1.60 0.73 9.19
N ALA A 146 1.35 0.81 7.90
CA ALA A 146 0.07 0.51 7.29
C ALA A 146 0.14 -0.77 6.44
N PHE A 147 -0.97 -1.46 6.33
CA PHE A 147 -1.11 -2.71 5.59
C PHE A 147 -2.34 -2.62 4.71
N HIS A 148 -2.22 -2.99 3.45
CA HIS A 148 -3.36 -3.19 2.57
C HIS A 148 -3.90 -4.62 2.70
N ASP A 149 -5.16 -4.86 2.29
CA ASP A 149 -5.80 -6.18 2.27
C ASP A 149 -6.05 -6.86 3.63
N ILE A 150 -6.26 -6.09 4.68
CA ILE A 150 -6.44 -6.62 6.04
C ILE A 150 -7.74 -7.43 6.23
N THR A 151 -8.70 -7.36 5.31
CA THR A 151 -9.95 -8.14 5.37
C THR A 151 -9.81 -9.55 4.82
N GLY A 152 -8.76 -9.83 4.03
CA GLY A 152 -8.61 -11.10 3.35
C GLY A 152 -9.73 -11.37 2.33
N ALA A 153 -10.19 -10.34 1.63
CA ALA A 153 -11.33 -10.38 0.71
C ALA A 153 -11.21 -11.45 -0.40
N ASN A 154 -10.00 -11.92 -0.66
CA ASN A 154 -9.76 -12.99 -1.62
C ASN A 154 -8.67 -13.97 -1.11
N ARG A 155 -8.54 -15.12 -1.79
CA ARG A 155 -7.61 -16.17 -1.38
C ARG A 155 -6.12 -15.76 -1.36
N TRP A 156 -5.76 -14.71 -2.05
CA TRP A 156 -4.37 -14.24 -2.14
C TRP A 156 -3.98 -13.33 -0.99
N THR A 157 -4.98 -12.73 -0.31
CA THR A 157 -4.76 -11.73 0.74
C THR A 157 -5.02 -12.27 2.15
N THR A 158 -5.39 -13.55 2.28
CA THR A 158 -5.65 -14.19 3.58
C THR A 158 -4.45 -14.18 4.52
N GLY A 159 -3.23 -14.12 3.96
CA GLY A 159 -2.00 -14.02 4.76
C GLY A 159 -1.88 -12.69 5.49
N VAL A 160 -2.27 -11.59 4.84
CA VAL A 160 -2.28 -10.25 5.44
C VAL A 160 -3.35 -10.17 6.54
N ALA A 161 -4.58 -10.64 6.26
CA ALA A 161 -5.66 -10.66 7.26
C ALA A 161 -5.25 -11.43 8.51
N LYS A 162 -4.68 -12.63 8.32
CA LYS A 162 -4.19 -13.43 9.44
C LYS A 162 -3.11 -12.70 10.26
N PHE A 163 -2.14 -12.07 9.59
CA PHE A 163 -1.09 -11.31 10.27
C PHE A 163 -1.70 -10.13 11.04
N TRP A 164 -2.62 -9.39 10.41
CA TRP A 164 -3.30 -8.27 11.04
C TRP A 164 -4.07 -8.66 12.29
N ASP A 165 -4.81 -9.78 12.24
CA ASP A 165 -5.55 -10.31 13.39
C ASP A 165 -4.63 -10.72 14.56
N GLU A 166 -3.46 -11.28 14.24
CA GLU A 166 -2.48 -11.71 15.25
C GLU A 166 -1.66 -10.55 15.84
N LEU A 167 -1.66 -9.38 15.20
CA LEU A 167 -0.94 -8.19 15.67
C LEU A 167 -1.70 -7.54 16.84
N ASN A 168 -1.47 -8.03 18.05
CA ASN A 168 -2.22 -7.68 19.26
C ASN A 168 -1.53 -6.63 20.16
N VAL A 169 -0.42 -6.04 19.72
CA VAL A 169 0.34 -5.03 20.45
C VAL A 169 0.25 -3.69 19.73
N GLY A 170 0.30 -2.58 20.48
CA GLY A 170 0.21 -1.24 19.93
C GLY A 170 -1.23 -0.77 19.66
N HIS A 171 -1.34 0.34 18.95
CA HIS A 171 -2.60 0.95 18.56
C HIS A 171 -2.93 0.60 17.12
N LYS A 172 -4.20 0.29 16.84
CA LYS A 172 -4.68 -0.10 15.51
C LYS A 172 -5.84 0.79 15.07
N TRP A 173 -5.80 1.19 13.80
CA TRP A 173 -6.91 1.83 13.09
C TRP A 173 -7.23 1.02 11.85
N GLU A 174 -8.50 0.93 11.51
CA GLU A 174 -8.96 0.21 10.32
C GLU A 174 -9.78 1.14 9.43
N ILE A 175 -9.45 1.14 8.16
CA ILE A 175 -10.17 1.84 7.10
C ILE A 175 -10.77 0.77 6.20
N CYS A 176 -11.99 0.35 6.53
CA CYS A 176 -12.73 -0.68 5.80
C CYS A 176 -13.97 -0.02 5.21
N ARG A 177 -13.89 0.39 3.94
CA ARG A 177 -14.95 1.13 3.27
C ARG A 177 -15.39 0.40 1.99
N PRO A 178 -16.68 0.09 1.83
CA PRO A 178 -17.16 -0.53 0.60
C PRO A 178 -17.08 0.45 -0.57
N HIS A 179 -16.75 -0.05 -1.76
CA HIS A 179 -16.86 0.73 -2.98
C HIS A 179 -18.33 0.96 -3.32
N ALA A 180 -18.69 2.21 -3.64
CA ALA A 180 -20.09 2.60 -3.86
C ALA A 180 -20.79 1.82 -4.99
N GLU A 181 -20.04 1.35 -5.99
CA GLU A 181 -20.58 0.65 -7.17
C GLU A 181 -20.58 -0.87 -7.04
N ILE A 182 -19.64 -1.45 -6.27
CA ILE A 182 -19.43 -2.91 -6.20
C ILE A 182 -20.27 -3.54 -5.08
N GLY A 183 -20.49 -2.80 -3.98
CA GLY A 183 -21.18 -3.30 -2.78
C GLY A 183 -20.24 -3.91 -1.74
N LEU A 184 -20.81 -4.38 -0.64
CA LEU A 184 -20.04 -4.70 0.58
C LEU A 184 -19.12 -5.93 0.45
N ASP A 185 -19.54 -6.97 -0.25
CA ASP A 185 -18.90 -8.29 -0.12
C ASP A 185 -17.61 -8.45 -0.95
N HIS A 186 -17.40 -7.61 -1.97
CA HIS A 186 -16.28 -7.77 -2.91
C HIS A 186 -15.34 -6.57 -3.00
N SER A 187 -15.63 -5.50 -2.26
CA SER A 187 -14.93 -4.23 -2.43
C SER A 187 -14.18 -3.77 -1.19
N VAL A 188 -14.41 -4.38 -0.04
CA VAL A 188 -13.71 -4.02 1.19
C VAL A 188 -12.43 -4.83 1.28
N MET A 189 -11.33 -4.22 0.90
CA MET A 189 -9.98 -4.79 1.01
C MET A 189 -9.37 -4.47 2.38
N GLY A 190 -9.62 -3.26 2.85
CA GLY A 190 -9.20 -2.73 4.13
C GLY A 190 -7.76 -2.25 4.16
N ILE A 191 -7.56 -1.10 4.81
CA ILE A 191 -6.24 -0.59 5.17
C ILE A 191 -6.16 -0.59 6.70
N GLY A 192 -5.24 -1.39 7.24
CA GLY A 192 -4.91 -1.38 8.65
C GLY A 192 -3.74 -0.44 8.91
N ILE A 193 -3.80 0.36 9.97
CA ILE A 193 -2.70 1.24 10.38
C ILE A 193 -2.35 0.91 11.82
N TRP A 194 -1.08 0.76 12.09
CA TRP A 194 -0.54 0.37 13.39
C TRP A 194 0.50 1.38 13.87
N SER A 195 0.56 1.60 15.18
CA SER A 195 1.68 2.27 15.86
C SER A 195 2.02 1.58 17.19
N GLU A 196 3.22 1.76 17.66
CA GLU A 196 3.65 1.31 18.99
C GLU A 196 2.86 1.98 20.12
#